data_5eecb3aa35f7c581ffc00d52ce331c30
#
_entry.id   5eecb3aa35f7c581ffc00d52ce331c30
#
_cell.length_a   1.000
_cell.length_b   1.000
_cell.length_c   1.000
_cell.angle_alpha   90.00
_cell.angle_beta   90.00
_cell.angle_gamma   90.00
#
_symmetry.space_group_name_H-M   'P 1'
#
loop_
_entity.id
_entity.type
_entity.pdbx_description
1 polymer ?
#
loop_
_entity_poly.entity_id
_entity_poly.type
_entity_poly.pdbx_seq_one_letter_code
_entity_poly.pdbx_strand_id
1 'polypeptide(L)'
;LARLFGFEIKRQTADEEVRSFVPPVDEDGGVVLTPGGFYGSYVDLDNSAKTETDLVTRYRDLAQQSEIEMAIDEITNEAICATPENHIVGIVLADVEASDRVKGIIEDEFENVMKLLSFNSRAYEIFRNWYIDGRLFYHAIVDERAPQEGIKELRFIDPRNIKKVK
;
A
#
# COMPACT_ATOMS: atom_id res chain seq x y z
N LEU A 1 38.74 10.37 15.06
CA LEU A 1 39.63 10.10 13.91
C LEU A 1 40.76 9.20 14.42
N ALA A 2 40.79 7.94 13.99
CA ALA A 2 41.88 7.04 14.24
C ALA A 2 42.72 6.85 12.97
N ARG A 3 44.03 6.99 13.05
CA ARG A 3 44.93 6.67 11.94
C ARG A 3 45.57 5.32 12.20
N LEU A 4 45.41 4.40 11.24
CA LEU A 4 46.08 3.10 11.28
C LEU A 4 46.86 2.93 9.96
N PHE A 5 48.18 2.70 10.04
CA PHE A 5 49.08 2.47 8.88
C PHE A 5 48.98 3.52 7.75
N GLY A 6 48.79 4.80 8.10
CA GLY A 6 48.77 5.89 7.11
C GLY A 6 47.39 6.11 6.44
N PHE A 7 46.38 5.31 6.78
CA PHE A 7 45.02 5.49 6.30
C PHE A 7 44.16 6.18 7.35
N GLU A 8 43.36 7.15 6.93
CA GLU A 8 42.33 7.78 7.76
C GLU A 8 41.10 6.89 7.81
N ILE A 9 40.82 6.32 8.98
CA ILE A 9 39.55 5.62 9.18
C ILE A 9 38.52 6.67 9.60
N LYS A 10 37.69 7.09 8.65
CA LYS A 10 36.44 7.81 8.96
C LYS A 10 35.45 6.81 9.51
N ARG A 11 34.98 7.00 10.74
CA ARG A 11 33.76 6.36 11.17
C ARG A 11 32.64 6.89 10.27
N GLN A 12 32.01 6.02 9.52
CA GLN A 12 30.71 6.32 8.93
C GLN A 12 29.78 6.67 10.08
N THR A 13 29.41 7.92 10.18
CA THR A 13 28.31 8.34 11.03
C THR A 13 27.05 7.73 10.44
N ALA A 14 26.11 7.31 11.30
CA ALA A 14 24.86 6.63 10.93
C ALA A 14 23.92 7.46 10.04
N ASP A 15 24.36 8.65 9.59
CA ASP A 15 23.65 9.56 8.68
C ASP A 15 24.13 9.50 7.22
N GLU A 16 25.03 8.59 6.86
CA GLU A 16 25.11 8.23 5.45
C GLU A 16 23.88 7.37 5.15
N GLU A 17 22.89 8.01 4.54
CA GLU A 17 21.72 7.38 3.94
C GLU A 17 22.19 6.10 3.24
N VAL A 18 21.84 4.97 3.86
CA VAL A 18 21.91 3.69 3.17
C VAL A 18 21.01 3.91 1.95
N ARG A 19 21.60 4.02 0.78
CA ARG A 19 20.84 4.15 -0.47
C ARG A 19 19.95 2.93 -0.56
N SER A 20 18.74 3.11 -0.08
CA SER A 20 17.73 2.08 -0.10
C SER A 20 17.49 1.70 -1.57
N PHE A 21 17.40 0.43 -1.83
CA PHE A 21 16.94 -0.11 -3.10
C PHE A 21 15.51 0.36 -3.42
N VAL A 22 14.75 0.66 -2.38
CA VAL A 22 13.41 1.27 -2.49
C VAL A 22 13.61 2.78 -2.62
N PRO A 23 13.15 3.41 -3.71
CA PRO A 23 13.17 4.86 -3.82
C PRO A 23 12.47 5.46 -2.59
N PRO A 24 12.97 6.58 -2.04
CA PRO A 24 12.33 7.23 -0.91
C PRO A 24 10.87 7.45 -1.26
N VAL A 25 9.98 7.02 -0.38
CA VAL A 25 8.55 7.29 -0.52
C VAL A 25 8.43 8.81 -0.40
N ASP A 26 8.18 9.48 -1.52
CA ASP A 26 7.68 10.86 -1.46
C ASP A 26 6.43 10.80 -0.59
N GLU A 27 6.24 11.77 0.31
CA GLU A 27 5.12 11.80 1.26
C GLU A 27 3.75 11.63 0.60
N ASP A 28 3.70 11.67 -0.73
CA ASP A 28 2.51 11.50 -1.55
C ASP A 28 2.40 10.14 -2.25
N GLY A 29 3.33 9.20 -2.01
CA GLY A 29 3.29 7.89 -2.66
C GLY A 29 3.54 7.93 -4.18
N GLY A 30 3.92 9.09 -4.72
CA GLY A 30 4.34 9.22 -6.12
C GLY A 30 5.79 8.79 -6.28
N VAL A 31 6.05 7.82 -7.14
CA VAL A 31 7.42 7.50 -7.55
C VAL A 31 7.83 8.50 -8.62
N VAL A 32 8.74 9.40 -8.28
CA VAL A 32 9.40 10.24 -9.31
C VAL A 32 10.42 9.37 -10.02
N LEU A 33 10.06 8.88 -11.19
CA LEU A 33 11.00 8.21 -12.09
C LEU A 33 11.93 9.26 -12.68
N THR A 34 13.08 9.46 -12.06
CA THR A 34 14.12 10.35 -12.60
C THR A 34 14.80 9.63 -13.75
N PRO A 35 14.79 10.18 -14.98
CA PRO A 35 15.54 9.61 -16.08
C PRO A 35 17.04 9.69 -15.74
N GLY A 36 17.69 8.54 -15.55
CA GLY A 36 19.14 8.47 -15.38
C GLY A 36 19.68 7.77 -14.13
N GLY A 37 18.85 7.26 -13.24
CA GLY A 37 19.30 6.41 -12.13
C GLY A 37 19.52 4.97 -12.58
N PHE A 38 20.67 4.39 -12.24
CA PHE A 38 21.06 3.02 -12.62
C PHE A 38 20.07 1.92 -12.22
N TYR A 39 19.09 2.22 -11.36
CA TYR A 39 18.05 1.30 -10.86
C TYR A 39 16.60 1.83 -11.03
N GLY A 40 16.39 3.07 -11.45
CA GLY A 40 15.07 3.67 -11.62
C GLY A 40 14.39 3.39 -12.97
N SER A 41 15.09 2.74 -13.88
CA SER A 41 14.68 2.53 -15.27
C SER A 41 13.84 1.28 -15.50
N TYR A 42 13.57 0.49 -14.46
CA TYR A 42 12.98 -0.84 -14.63
C TYR A 42 11.51 -0.83 -15.02
N VAL A 43 10.78 0.24 -14.71
CA VAL A 43 9.33 0.30 -14.96
C VAL A 43 9.02 0.99 -16.28
N ASP A 44 9.92 1.80 -16.78
CA ASP A 44 9.73 2.52 -18.03
C ASP A 44 10.86 2.21 -19.03
N LEU A 45 10.86 0.97 -19.52
CA LEU A 45 11.79 0.52 -20.56
C LEU A 45 11.69 1.33 -21.87
N ASP A 46 10.54 1.96 -22.11
CA ASP A 46 10.24 2.73 -23.31
C ASP A 46 10.13 4.24 -23.06
N ASN A 47 10.35 4.70 -21.81
CA ASN A 47 10.16 6.11 -21.44
C ASN A 47 8.73 6.64 -21.78
N SER A 48 7.74 5.76 -21.81
CA SER A 48 6.39 6.06 -22.28
C SER A 48 5.41 6.43 -21.17
N ALA A 49 5.66 5.99 -19.94
CA ALA A 49 4.81 6.29 -18.79
C ALA A 49 5.20 7.65 -18.18
N LYS A 50 4.42 8.69 -18.49
CA LYS A 50 4.69 10.07 -18.06
C LYS A 50 3.91 10.48 -16.82
N THR A 51 2.87 9.74 -16.46
CA THR A 51 1.97 10.04 -15.35
C THR A 51 1.63 8.79 -14.55
N GLU A 52 1.15 8.97 -13.32
CA GLU A 52 0.65 7.85 -12.51
C GLU A 52 -0.51 7.12 -13.19
N THR A 53 -1.37 7.86 -13.87
CA THR A 53 -2.48 7.29 -14.65
C THR A 53 -1.99 6.37 -15.75
N ASP A 54 -0.91 6.76 -16.45
CA ASP A 54 -0.31 5.92 -17.50
C ASP A 54 0.30 4.65 -16.91
N LEU A 55 0.95 4.75 -15.74
CA LEU A 55 1.52 3.59 -15.05
C LEU A 55 0.45 2.59 -14.63
N VAL A 56 -0.62 3.06 -13.98
CA VAL A 56 -1.72 2.19 -13.57
C VAL A 56 -2.38 1.53 -14.78
N THR A 57 -2.60 2.26 -15.86
CA THR A 57 -3.15 1.71 -17.10
C THR A 57 -2.26 0.60 -17.65
N ARG A 58 -0.93 0.85 -17.72
CA ARG A 58 0.04 -0.14 -18.18
C ARG A 58 0.10 -1.40 -17.30
N TYR A 59 0.02 -1.24 -15.98
CA TYR A 59 -0.02 -2.39 -15.06
C TYR A 59 -1.28 -3.22 -15.27
N ARG A 60 -2.43 -2.58 -15.48
CA ARG A 60 -3.69 -3.28 -15.79
C ARG A 60 -3.64 -4.00 -17.12
N ASP A 61 -3.04 -3.39 -18.15
CA ASP A 61 -2.87 -4.03 -19.46
C ASP A 61 -1.94 -5.25 -19.37
N LEU A 62 -0.85 -5.16 -18.59
CA LEU A 62 0.04 -6.29 -18.32
C LEU A 62 -0.66 -7.40 -17.54
N ALA A 63 -1.48 -7.06 -16.56
CA ALA A 63 -2.22 -8.01 -15.74
C ALA A 63 -3.28 -8.80 -16.53
N GLN A 64 -3.63 -8.38 -17.77
CA GLN A 64 -4.53 -9.11 -18.65
C GLN A 64 -3.83 -10.17 -19.51
N GLN A 65 -2.50 -10.25 -19.48
CA GLN A 65 -1.76 -11.30 -20.16
C GLN A 65 -1.94 -12.63 -19.41
N SER A 66 -2.23 -13.69 -20.14
CA SER A 66 -2.66 -14.99 -19.56
C SER A 66 -1.74 -15.53 -18.46
N GLU A 67 -0.43 -15.47 -18.67
CA GLU A 67 0.55 -15.99 -17.71
C GLU A 67 0.62 -15.12 -16.46
N ILE A 68 0.49 -13.80 -16.63
CA ILE A 68 0.52 -12.83 -15.53
C ILE A 68 -0.79 -12.89 -14.76
N GLU A 69 -1.93 -12.97 -15.45
CA GLU A 69 -3.24 -13.12 -14.84
C GLU A 69 -3.31 -14.36 -13.95
N MET A 70 -2.86 -15.51 -14.45
CA MET A 70 -2.80 -16.75 -13.67
C MET A 70 -1.93 -16.59 -12.41
N ALA A 71 -0.78 -15.98 -12.53
CA ALA A 71 0.11 -15.75 -11.38
C ALA A 71 -0.52 -14.79 -10.34
N ILE A 72 -1.19 -13.73 -10.79
CA ILE A 72 -1.89 -12.79 -9.90
C ILE A 72 -3.05 -13.50 -9.19
N ASP A 73 -3.80 -14.32 -9.89
CA ASP A 73 -4.92 -15.05 -9.31
C ASP A 73 -4.45 -16.09 -8.28
N GLU A 74 -3.34 -16.78 -8.55
CA GLU A 74 -2.72 -17.72 -7.60
C GLU A 74 -2.28 -16.97 -6.33
N ILE A 75 -1.54 -15.86 -6.46
CA ILE A 75 -1.10 -15.03 -5.34
C ILE A 75 -2.31 -14.50 -4.55
N THR A 76 -3.35 -14.04 -5.25
CA THR A 76 -4.55 -13.50 -4.61
C THR A 76 -5.30 -14.59 -3.84
N ASN A 77 -5.44 -15.79 -4.42
CA ASN A 77 -6.08 -16.93 -3.77
C ASN A 77 -5.31 -17.40 -2.53
N GLU A 78 -3.99 -17.39 -2.58
CA GLU A 78 -3.16 -17.72 -1.42
C GLU A 78 -3.24 -16.67 -0.32
N ALA A 79 -3.27 -15.39 -0.69
CA ALA A 79 -3.34 -14.29 0.27
C ALA A 79 -4.71 -14.15 0.93
N ILE A 80 -5.78 -14.42 0.16
CA ILE A 80 -7.17 -14.28 0.60
C ILE A 80 -7.79 -15.66 0.82
N CYS A 81 -7.24 -16.39 1.80
CA CYS A 81 -7.78 -17.69 2.22
C CYS A 81 -8.77 -17.50 3.36
N ALA A 82 -10.07 -17.66 3.09
CA ALA A 82 -11.06 -17.81 4.14
C ALA A 82 -11.15 -19.29 4.54
N THR A 83 -10.91 -19.60 5.80
CA THR A 83 -11.31 -20.91 6.37
C THR A 83 -12.68 -20.80 6.98
N PRO A 84 -13.48 -21.86 7.04
CA PRO A 84 -14.80 -21.82 7.68
C PRO A 84 -14.79 -21.33 9.13
N GLU A 85 -13.63 -21.40 9.78
CA GLU A 85 -13.43 -21.10 11.20
C GLU A 85 -12.75 -19.74 11.42
N ASN A 86 -12.14 -19.14 10.39
CA ASN A 86 -11.39 -17.90 10.51
C ASN A 86 -11.86 -16.85 9.51
N HIS A 87 -12.00 -15.63 10.00
CA HIS A 87 -12.10 -14.44 9.14
C HIS A 87 -10.85 -14.32 8.26
N ILE A 88 -11.01 -13.77 7.07
CA ILE A 88 -9.91 -13.51 6.12
C ILE A 88 -8.80 -12.68 6.79
N VAL A 89 -9.19 -11.73 7.64
CA VAL A 89 -8.31 -10.85 8.40
C VAL A 89 -8.82 -10.75 9.83
N GLY A 90 -7.90 -10.77 10.77
CA GLY A 90 -8.19 -10.59 12.19
C GLY A 90 -7.20 -9.62 12.84
N ILE A 91 -7.59 -9.08 14.00
CA ILE A 91 -6.72 -8.24 14.81
C ILE A 91 -6.22 -9.04 16.01
N VAL A 92 -4.93 -8.93 16.34
CA VAL A 92 -4.32 -9.56 17.51
C VAL A 92 -3.87 -8.47 18.46
N LEU A 93 -4.51 -8.39 19.63
CA LEU A 93 -4.25 -7.38 20.66
C LEU A 93 -3.57 -7.96 21.91
N ALA A 94 -3.05 -9.19 21.82
CA ALA A 94 -2.44 -9.85 22.99
C ALA A 94 -1.24 -9.06 23.54
N ASP A 95 -0.39 -8.54 22.65
CA ASP A 95 0.84 -7.85 23.00
C ASP A 95 0.66 -6.32 23.15
N VAL A 96 -0.58 -5.83 23.04
CA VAL A 96 -0.85 -4.40 23.22
C VAL A 96 -1.06 -4.09 24.69
N GLU A 97 -0.23 -3.20 25.23
CA GLU A 97 -0.35 -2.71 26.60
C GLU A 97 -1.50 -1.68 26.73
N ALA A 98 -2.73 -2.18 26.76
CA ALA A 98 -3.93 -1.37 26.92
C ALA A 98 -4.93 -2.08 27.82
N SER A 99 -5.84 -1.32 28.44
CA SER A 99 -6.93 -1.90 29.23
C SER A 99 -7.90 -2.70 28.33
N ASP A 100 -8.58 -3.70 28.90
CA ASP A 100 -9.56 -4.52 28.18
C ASP A 100 -10.66 -3.67 27.54
N ARG A 101 -11.06 -2.57 28.20
CA ARG A 101 -12.02 -1.61 27.62
C ARG A 101 -11.48 -0.96 26.33
N VAL A 102 -10.21 -0.59 26.30
CA VAL A 102 -9.61 0.01 25.10
C VAL A 102 -9.45 -1.03 24.00
N LYS A 103 -9.05 -2.24 24.36
CA LYS A 103 -8.96 -3.35 23.40
C LYS A 103 -10.32 -3.64 22.76
N GLY A 104 -11.40 -3.70 23.55
CA GLY A 104 -12.75 -3.87 23.02
C GLY A 104 -13.17 -2.76 22.05
N ILE A 105 -12.85 -1.49 22.35
CA ILE A 105 -13.13 -0.39 21.42
C ILE A 105 -12.36 -0.56 20.09
N ILE A 106 -11.11 -1.00 20.16
CA ILE A 106 -10.29 -1.23 18.94
C ILE A 106 -10.89 -2.37 18.11
N GLU A 107 -11.33 -3.45 18.75
CA GLU A 107 -12.00 -4.58 18.09
C GLU A 107 -13.29 -4.14 17.40
N ASP A 108 -14.14 -3.38 18.10
CA ASP A 108 -15.40 -2.85 17.55
C ASP A 108 -15.15 -1.94 16.34
N GLU A 109 -14.16 -1.04 16.41
CA GLU A 109 -13.83 -0.14 15.32
C GLU A 109 -13.19 -0.89 14.13
N PHE A 110 -12.39 -1.92 14.41
CA PHE A 110 -11.86 -2.78 13.36
C PHE A 110 -13.00 -3.48 12.60
N GLU A 111 -13.96 -4.08 13.32
CA GLU A 111 -15.11 -4.70 12.68
C GLU A 111 -15.95 -3.69 11.88
N ASN A 112 -16.09 -2.46 12.38
CA ASN A 112 -16.79 -1.39 11.67
C ASN A 112 -16.11 -1.08 10.33
N VAL A 113 -14.78 -0.92 10.31
CA VAL A 113 -14.01 -0.72 9.08
C VAL A 113 -14.18 -1.90 8.11
N MET A 114 -14.15 -3.14 8.61
CA MET A 114 -14.35 -4.34 7.80
C MET A 114 -15.76 -4.38 7.18
N LYS A 115 -16.79 -3.92 7.90
CA LYS A 115 -18.15 -3.77 7.39
C LYS A 115 -18.25 -2.68 6.33
N LEU A 116 -17.65 -1.50 6.56
CA LEU A 116 -17.61 -0.39 5.61
C LEU A 116 -16.95 -0.78 4.28
N LEU A 117 -15.90 -1.58 4.32
CA LEU A 117 -15.24 -2.12 3.15
C LEU A 117 -16.00 -3.29 2.50
N SER A 118 -16.99 -3.86 3.21
CA SER A 118 -17.61 -5.15 2.85
C SER A 118 -16.53 -6.23 2.64
N PHE A 119 -15.49 -6.22 3.49
CA PHE A 119 -14.25 -6.94 3.24
C PHE A 119 -14.45 -8.44 3.08
N ASN A 120 -15.30 -9.07 3.89
CA ASN A 120 -15.55 -10.52 3.80
C ASN A 120 -16.04 -10.98 2.42
N SER A 121 -16.76 -10.11 1.69
CA SER A 121 -17.26 -10.42 0.35
C SER A 121 -16.41 -9.87 -0.78
N ARG A 122 -15.59 -8.85 -0.51
CA ARG A 122 -14.81 -8.12 -1.52
C ARG A 122 -13.31 -8.21 -1.35
N ALA A 123 -12.83 -9.00 -0.38
CA ALA A 123 -11.41 -9.10 -0.07
C ALA A 123 -10.56 -9.46 -1.29
N TYR A 124 -11.02 -10.42 -2.08
CA TYR A 124 -10.33 -10.82 -3.31
C TYR A 124 -10.18 -9.65 -4.29
N GLU A 125 -11.27 -8.94 -4.56
CA GLU A 125 -11.27 -7.77 -5.45
C GLU A 125 -10.36 -6.66 -4.91
N ILE A 126 -10.47 -6.35 -3.62
CA ILE A 126 -9.68 -5.32 -2.97
C ILE A 126 -8.19 -5.64 -3.04
N PHE A 127 -7.80 -6.87 -2.69
CA PHE A 127 -6.41 -7.30 -2.74
C PHE A 127 -5.87 -7.31 -4.16
N ARG A 128 -6.61 -7.88 -5.12
CA ARG A 128 -6.22 -7.93 -6.51
C ARG A 128 -6.02 -6.54 -7.11
N ASN A 129 -6.93 -5.62 -6.84
CA ASN A 129 -6.81 -4.24 -7.30
C ASN A 129 -5.57 -3.55 -6.68
N TRP A 130 -5.35 -3.74 -5.38
CA TRP A 130 -4.16 -3.21 -4.72
C TRP A 130 -2.87 -3.81 -5.30
N TYR A 131 -2.85 -5.09 -5.55
CA TYR A 131 -1.68 -5.79 -6.07
C TYR A 131 -1.31 -5.30 -7.49
N ILE A 132 -2.30 -5.09 -8.35
CA ILE A 132 -2.09 -4.62 -9.72
C ILE A 132 -1.74 -3.13 -9.74
N ASP A 133 -2.56 -2.29 -9.08
CA ASP A 133 -2.44 -0.83 -9.16
C ASP A 133 -1.36 -0.26 -8.23
N GLY A 134 -0.91 -1.05 -7.22
CA GLY A 134 0.03 -0.63 -6.18
C GLY A 134 -0.58 0.36 -5.17
N ARG A 135 -1.86 0.70 -5.30
CA ARG A 135 -2.56 1.68 -4.46
C ARG A 135 -4.05 1.47 -4.45
N LEU A 136 -4.69 1.91 -3.36
CA LEU A 136 -6.14 1.96 -3.24
C LEU A 136 -6.55 3.33 -2.72
N PHE A 137 -7.60 3.89 -3.29
CA PHE A 137 -8.19 5.14 -2.84
C PHE A 137 -9.66 4.94 -2.50
N TYR A 138 -10.03 5.48 -1.35
CA TYR A 138 -11.41 5.52 -0.89
C TYR A 138 -11.79 6.94 -0.50
N HIS A 139 -12.94 7.37 -0.94
CA HIS A 139 -13.58 8.58 -0.44
C HIS A 139 -14.34 8.23 0.83
N ALA A 140 -13.86 8.74 1.96
CA ALA A 140 -14.54 8.61 3.24
C ALA A 140 -15.65 9.66 3.33
N ILE A 141 -16.89 9.21 3.48
CA ILE A 141 -18.05 10.07 3.63
C ILE A 141 -18.39 10.17 5.11
N VAL A 142 -18.39 11.40 5.61
CA VAL A 142 -18.75 11.75 6.98
C VAL A 142 -19.96 12.67 6.96
N ASP A 143 -20.89 12.49 7.91
CA ASP A 143 -21.99 13.43 8.07
C ASP A 143 -21.49 14.75 8.71
N GLU A 144 -21.56 15.84 7.96
CA GLU A 144 -21.12 17.16 8.44
C GLU A 144 -21.91 17.64 9.67
N ARG A 145 -23.14 17.15 9.87
CA ARG A 145 -23.98 17.50 11.01
C ARG A 145 -23.67 16.69 12.27
N ALA A 146 -23.07 15.52 12.08
CA ALA A 146 -22.73 14.60 13.16
C ALA A 146 -21.35 13.93 12.94
N PRO A 147 -20.25 14.73 12.83
CA PRO A 147 -18.94 14.19 12.51
C PRO A 147 -18.41 13.21 13.56
N GLN A 148 -18.91 13.29 14.79
CA GLN A 148 -18.58 12.34 15.87
C GLN A 148 -19.11 10.91 15.65
N GLU A 149 -20.02 10.72 14.69
CA GLU A 149 -20.50 9.39 14.31
C GLU A 149 -19.52 8.66 13.37
N GLY A 150 -18.43 9.30 12.98
CA GLY A 150 -17.37 8.72 12.20
C GLY A 150 -17.70 8.58 10.70
N ILE A 151 -17.02 7.64 10.05
CA ILE A 151 -17.18 7.39 8.61
C ILE A 151 -18.47 6.61 8.38
N LYS A 152 -19.33 7.13 7.49
CA LYS A 152 -20.60 6.48 7.12
C LYS A 152 -20.46 5.53 5.93
N GLU A 153 -19.57 5.86 5.01
CA GLU A 153 -19.39 5.11 3.77
C GLU A 153 -17.95 5.27 3.28
N LEU A 154 -17.41 4.19 2.68
CA LEU A 154 -16.16 4.21 1.95
C LEU A 154 -16.45 3.90 0.48
N ARG A 155 -16.26 4.91 -0.39
CA ARG A 155 -16.42 4.76 -1.84
C ARG A 155 -15.08 4.54 -2.50
N PHE A 156 -14.92 3.42 -3.16
CA PHE A 156 -13.73 3.17 -3.97
C PHE A 156 -13.62 4.19 -5.10
N ILE A 157 -12.42 4.72 -5.30
CA ILE A 157 -12.10 5.60 -6.41
C ILE A 157 -11.00 4.95 -7.24
N ASP A 158 -11.24 4.88 -8.56
CA ASP A 158 -10.21 4.40 -9.48
C ASP A 158 -8.97 5.31 -9.40
N PRO A 159 -7.77 4.75 -9.14
CA PRO A 159 -6.53 5.51 -9.02
C PRO A 159 -6.24 6.44 -10.21
N ARG A 160 -6.76 6.11 -11.40
CA ARG A 160 -6.61 6.95 -12.59
C ARG A 160 -7.41 8.26 -12.54
N ASN A 161 -8.44 8.32 -11.69
CA ASN A 161 -9.31 9.47 -11.54
C ASN A 161 -8.90 10.40 -10.39
N ILE A 162 -7.83 10.07 -9.68
CA ILE A 162 -7.30 10.88 -8.58
C ILE A 162 -5.97 11.50 -8.98
N LYS A 163 -5.81 12.77 -8.64
CA LYS A 163 -4.55 13.47 -8.75
C LYS A 163 -4.32 14.29 -7.49
N LYS A 164 -3.15 14.12 -6.89
CA LYS A 164 -2.72 15.00 -5.80
C LYS A 164 -2.37 16.36 -6.36
N VAL A 165 -2.95 17.38 -5.75
CA VAL A 165 -2.66 18.78 -6.05
C VAL A 165 -1.83 19.33 -4.90
N LYS A 166 -0.64 19.86 -5.20
CA LYS A 166 0.22 20.57 -4.23
C LYS A 166 -0.25 21.99 -4.08
#